data_c493810a9a0f477b8edba9056c2b98fe
#
_entry.id   c493810a9a0f477b8edba9056c2b98fe
#
_cell.length_a   1.000
_cell.length_b   1.000
_cell.length_c   1.000
_cell.angle_alpha   90.00
_cell.angle_beta   90.00
_cell.angle_gamma   90.00
#
_symmetry.space_group_name_H-M   'P 1'
#
loop_
_entity.id
_entity.type
_entity.pdbx_description
1 polymer ?
#
loop_
_entity_poly.entity_id
_entity_poly.type
_entity_poly.pdbx_seq_one_letter_code
_entity_poly.pdbx_strand_id
1 'polypeptide(L)'
;MPRSTPSRPAPLALSLSLFASFSAPALAADPVEQQMVVIGSRAPTSISELPGTVWVIEREQLDQQTQAGVPLKEALGQLIPGLDIGSQGRTNNGQNLRGRSVLVMIDGVSLNSSRGISRQFDSIDPFNIERIEVMSGASAVYGGGATGGIINIVTKKGVGGDTRFNTELGARSGFQSHEDHDLRAAQSISGGNDLFNGRLAIAYQKNGAAYDGSGDQVLTDITQTDLQYNRSVDLMGSLGFTFANGHSLDLGLQYYDSGYDGDRGLDLGRNFDALRGRAPYSIKGGVDLDREPESKRHQFNATYHAPEVLGHDLYLQAYYRNEKMAFNPFPTIRYSNSGAINYGTSYYSASQQDTDYYGMKLALVKTWERASLTYGVDLDREKFTSDQMLFNLPLAAASGGLVASEQAKLGRYPDIDTDSRAFFLQGSWKATDDLTLSAGVRRQSMSTDVSDFVAANQQILWRFPVPRRRVRSGA
;
A
#
# COMPACT_ATOMS: atom_id res chain seq x y z
N MET A 1 -45.51 -40.43 24.70
CA MET A 1 -46.41 -39.26 24.70
C MET A 1 -45.84 -38.23 25.70
N PRO A 2 -45.25 -37.15 25.26
CA PRO A 2 -44.91 -36.03 26.14
C PRO A 2 -45.96 -34.93 26.01
N ARG A 3 -46.30 -34.37 27.17
CA ARG A 3 -47.31 -33.33 27.36
C ARG A 3 -46.79 -31.96 26.86
N SER A 4 -47.62 -31.30 26.06
CA SER A 4 -47.47 -29.91 25.64
C SER A 4 -47.85 -28.95 26.77
N THR A 5 -46.99 -27.99 27.09
CA THR A 5 -47.29 -26.82 27.93
C THR A 5 -47.67 -25.63 27.05
N PRO A 6 -48.68 -24.82 27.41
CA PRO A 6 -49.12 -23.70 26.59
C PRO A 6 -48.23 -22.45 26.83
N SER A 7 -47.84 -21.79 25.75
CA SER A 7 -47.15 -20.51 25.73
C SER A 7 -48.09 -19.35 26.10
N ARG A 8 -47.65 -18.50 27.03
CA ARG A 8 -48.30 -17.21 27.36
C ARG A 8 -47.95 -16.14 26.31
N PRO A 9 -48.93 -15.29 25.93
CA PRO A 9 -48.63 -14.16 25.04
C PRO A 9 -47.96 -13.02 25.81
N ALA A 10 -46.92 -12.42 25.22
CA ALA A 10 -46.28 -11.21 25.69
C ALA A 10 -47.09 -9.97 25.29
N PRO A 11 -47.11 -8.90 26.09
CA PRO A 11 -47.82 -7.66 25.75
C PRO A 11 -47.05 -6.86 24.71
N LEU A 12 -47.74 -6.46 23.63
CA LEU A 12 -47.28 -5.48 22.68
C LEU A 12 -47.24 -4.10 23.36
N ALA A 13 -46.04 -3.56 23.55
CA ALA A 13 -45.84 -2.14 23.90
C ALA A 13 -45.76 -1.32 22.62
N LEU A 14 -46.79 -0.53 22.34
CA LEU A 14 -46.87 0.40 21.25
C LEU A 14 -46.13 1.67 21.65
N SER A 15 -44.88 1.84 21.24
CA SER A 15 -44.13 3.09 21.41
C SER A 15 -44.36 4.04 20.22
N LEU A 16 -45.10 5.08 20.44
CA LEU A 16 -45.34 6.17 19.50
C LEU A 16 -44.13 7.11 19.52
N SER A 17 -43.22 6.98 18.53
CA SER A 17 -42.08 7.86 18.34
C SER A 17 -42.49 9.07 17.50
N LEU A 18 -42.54 10.25 18.13
CA LEU A 18 -42.75 11.52 17.46
C LEU A 18 -41.44 11.93 16.77
N PHE A 19 -41.29 11.70 15.47
CA PHE A 19 -40.17 12.22 14.66
C PHE A 19 -40.42 13.71 14.39
N ALA A 20 -39.73 14.59 15.12
CA ALA A 20 -39.59 15.99 14.73
C ALA A 20 -38.53 16.07 13.62
N SER A 21 -38.96 16.25 12.38
CA SER A 21 -38.06 16.46 11.22
C SER A 21 -37.45 17.86 11.34
N PHE A 22 -36.24 17.95 11.89
CA PHE A 22 -35.38 19.11 11.70
C PHE A 22 -34.82 19.05 10.28
N SER A 23 -35.37 19.84 9.36
CA SER A 23 -34.75 20.11 8.05
C SER A 23 -33.52 21.00 8.31
N ALA A 24 -32.34 20.39 8.48
CA ALA A 24 -31.10 21.13 8.31
C ALA A 24 -31.00 21.51 6.80
N PRO A 25 -30.58 22.75 6.47
CA PRO A 25 -30.29 23.08 5.07
C PRO A 25 -29.16 22.12 4.63
N ALA A 26 -29.45 21.32 3.62
CA ALA A 26 -28.41 20.57 2.92
C ALA A 26 -27.47 21.63 2.31
N LEU A 27 -26.25 21.73 2.86
CA LEU A 27 -25.17 22.38 2.15
C LEU A 27 -25.02 21.58 0.86
N ALA A 28 -25.34 22.20 -0.27
CA ALA A 28 -25.11 21.62 -1.57
C ALA A 28 -23.61 21.31 -1.65
N ALA A 29 -23.27 20.02 -1.71
CA ALA A 29 -21.91 19.62 -2.05
C ALA A 29 -21.64 20.20 -3.45
N ASP A 30 -20.46 20.80 -3.64
CA ASP A 30 -20.05 21.25 -4.96
C ASP A 30 -20.22 20.09 -5.95
N PRO A 31 -20.81 20.34 -7.12
CA PRO A 31 -21.01 19.27 -8.07
C PRO A 31 -19.68 18.61 -8.37
N VAL A 32 -19.63 17.29 -8.28
CA VAL A 32 -18.44 16.43 -8.50
C VAL A 32 -17.68 16.80 -9.77
N GLU A 33 -18.37 17.36 -10.76
CA GLU A 33 -17.79 17.79 -12.04
C GLU A 33 -16.80 18.95 -11.95
N GLN A 34 -16.85 19.76 -10.88
CA GLN A 34 -15.92 20.89 -10.67
C GLN A 34 -14.73 20.54 -9.78
N GLN A 35 -14.70 19.32 -9.27
CA GLN A 35 -13.60 18.87 -8.41
C GLN A 35 -12.29 18.75 -9.21
N MET A 36 -11.22 19.34 -8.65
CA MET A 36 -9.90 19.35 -9.26
C MET A 36 -9.09 18.14 -8.79
N VAL A 37 -8.60 17.36 -9.74
CA VAL A 37 -7.74 16.19 -9.51
C VAL A 37 -6.45 16.28 -10.32
N VAL A 38 -5.44 15.58 -9.89
CA VAL A 38 -4.11 15.57 -10.55
C VAL A 38 -3.91 14.31 -11.39
N ILE A 39 -4.68 13.24 -11.08
CA ILE A 39 -4.48 11.90 -11.64
C ILE A 39 -4.56 11.82 -13.18
N GLY A 40 -5.33 12.68 -13.81
CA GLY A 40 -5.59 12.56 -15.26
C GLY A 40 -4.60 13.30 -16.15
N SER A 41 -3.96 14.35 -15.66
CA SER A 41 -3.15 15.29 -16.46
C SER A 41 -1.81 15.65 -15.84
N ARG A 42 -1.54 15.23 -14.60
CA ARG A 42 -0.41 15.67 -13.77
C ARG A 42 -0.43 17.15 -13.38
N ALA A 43 -1.51 17.81 -13.68
CA ALA A 43 -1.81 19.17 -13.26
C ALA A 43 -3.21 19.19 -12.66
N PRO A 44 -3.54 20.14 -11.78
CA PRO A 44 -4.90 20.30 -11.29
C PRO A 44 -5.86 20.51 -12.47
N THR A 45 -6.76 19.57 -12.68
CA THR A 45 -7.71 19.54 -13.81
C THR A 45 -9.07 19.11 -13.30
N SER A 46 -10.15 19.72 -13.83
CA SER A 46 -11.51 19.32 -13.49
C SER A 46 -11.78 17.89 -13.96
N ILE A 47 -12.50 17.11 -13.15
CA ILE A 47 -12.88 15.73 -13.51
C ILE A 47 -13.63 15.69 -14.84
N SER A 48 -14.49 16.69 -15.11
CA SER A 48 -15.26 16.81 -16.36
C SER A 48 -14.40 16.95 -17.64
N GLU A 49 -13.13 17.34 -17.48
CA GLU A 49 -12.20 17.52 -18.59
C GLU A 49 -11.31 16.30 -18.85
N LEU A 50 -11.37 15.29 -17.97
CA LEU A 50 -10.54 14.10 -18.07
C LEU A 50 -11.19 13.01 -18.92
N PRO A 51 -10.40 12.34 -19.80
CA PRO A 51 -10.89 11.19 -20.53
C PRO A 51 -11.04 9.98 -19.57
N GLY A 52 -12.21 9.34 -19.62
CA GLY A 52 -12.47 8.12 -18.86
C GLY A 52 -13.23 8.36 -17.54
N THR A 53 -13.42 7.29 -16.78
CA THR A 53 -14.12 7.35 -15.50
C THR A 53 -13.12 7.69 -14.40
N VAL A 54 -13.29 8.86 -13.81
CA VAL A 54 -12.52 9.33 -12.65
C VAL A 54 -13.47 9.54 -11.49
N TRP A 55 -13.09 9.15 -10.31
CA TRP A 55 -13.81 9.46 -9.08
C TRP A 55 -12.84 9.70 -7.95
N VAL A 56 -13.29 10.40 -6.94
CA VAL A 56 -12.53 10.76 -5.76
C VAL A 56 -13.21 10.17 -4.54
N ILE A 57 -12.41 9.58 -3.68
CA ILE A 57 -12.81 9.18 -2.34
C ILE A 57 -12.37 10.30 -1.42
N GLU A 58 -13.35 11.02 -0.90
CA GLU A 58 -13.12 12.15 0.00
C GLU A 58 -12.74 11.69 1.39
N ARG A 59 -12.15 12.59 2.14
CA ARG A 59 -11.71 12.36 3.51
C ARG A 59 -12.83 11.80 4.38
N GLU A 60 -14.03 12.33 4.29
CA GLU A 60 -15.17 11.92 5.08
C GLU A 60 -15.60 10.48 4.81
N GLN A 61 -15.56 10.05 3.55
CA GLN A 61 -15.86 8.67 3.16
C GLN A 61 -14.81 7.69 3.70
N LEU A 62 -13.53 8.10 3.66
CA LEU A 62 -12.43 7.32 4.19
C LEU A 62 -12.52 7.21 5.72
N ASP A 63 -12.81 8.32 6.40
CA ASP A 63 -12.94 8.37 7.87
C ASP A 63 -14.08 7.50 8.37
N GLN A 64 -15.22 7.46 7.68
CA GLN A 64 -16.34 6.58 8.03
C GLN A 64 -15.94 5.11 8.10
N GLN A 65 -15.02 4.67 7.25
CA GLN A 65 -14.52 3.29 7.25
C GLN A 65 -13.39 3.09 8.27
N THR A 66 -12.38 3.95 8.24
CA THR A 66 -11.15 3.74 9.01
C THR A 66 -11.33 4.02 10.50
N GLN A 67 -12.19 4.97 10.89
CA GLN A 67 -12.55 5.20 12.30
C GLN A 67 -13.40 4.07 12.89
N ALA A 68 -14.15 3.34 12.03
CA ALA A 68 -14.80 2.10 12.43
C ALA A 68 -13.80 0.93 12.58
N GLY A 69 -12.51 1.15 12.35
CA GLY A 69 -11.46 0.15 12.47
C GLY A 69 -11.27 -0.71 11.22
N VAL A 70 -11.85 -0.34 10.08
CA VAL A 70 -11.62 -1.04 8.80
C VAL A 70 -10.21 -0.70 8.30
N PRO A 71 -9.35 -1.69 8.01
CA PRO A 71 -8.04 -1.44 7.41
C PRO A 71 -8.15 -0.70 6.08
N LEU A 72 -7.17 0.17 5.77
CA LEU A 72 -7.19 0.99 4.55
C LEU A 72 -7.41 0.16 3.28
N LYS A 73 -6.72 -0.96 3.15
CA LYS A 73 -6.85 -1.86 2.00
C LYS A 73 -8.29 -2.35 1.80
N GLU A 74 -8.97 -2.73 2.90
CA GLU A 74 -10.36 -3.20 2.86
C GLU A 74 -11.32 -2.05 2.56
N ALA A 75 -11.10 -0.88 3.16
CA ALA A 75 -11.87 0.32 2.87
C ALA A 75 -11.79 0.68 1.37
N LEU A 76 -10.60 0.62 0.77
CA LEU A 76 -10.43 0.84 -0.67
C LEU A 76 -11.18 -0.19 -1.51
N GLY A 77 -11.16 -1.48 -1.11
CA GLY A 77 -11.93 -2.54 -1.79
C GLY A 77 -13.44 -2.31 -1.77
N GLN A 78 -13.96 -1.65 -0.72
CA GLN A 78 -15.38 -1.28 -0.61
C GLN A 78 -15.72 -0.01 -1.37
N LEU A 79 -14.82 0.96 -1.40
CA LEU A 79 -15.06 2.29 -1.97
C LEU A 79 -14.71 2.39 -3.46
N ILE A 80 -13.83 1.52 -3.98
CA ILE A 80 -13.38 1.55 -5.38
C ILE A 80 -14.07 0.43 -6.20
N PRO A 81 -15.01 0.74 -7.09
CA PRO A 81 -15.70 -0.26 -7.89
C PRO A 81 -14.74 -1.07 -8.76
N GLY A 82 -14.71 -2.39 -8.55
CA GLY A 82 -13.89 -3.32 -9.31
C GLY A 82 -12.44 -3.42 -8.87
N LEU A 83 -12.07 -2.84 -7.72
CA LEU A 83 -10.80 -3.11 -7.08
C LEU A 83 -10.88 -4.46 -6.36
N ASP A 84 -10.04 -5.39 -6.78
CA ASP A 84 -9.79 -6.64 -6.07
C ASP A 84 -8.55 -6.44 -5.19
N ILE A 85 -8.75 -6.53 -3.89
CA ILE A 85 -7.68 -6.39 -2.89
C ILE A 85 -6.92 -7.69 -2.65
N GLY A 86 -7.29 -8.76 -3.33
CA GLY A 86 -6.75 -10.10 -3.12
C GLY A 86 -7.28 -10.75 -1.84
N SER A 87 -6.58 -11.74 -1.33
CA SER A 87 -6.94 -12.41 -0.08
C SER A 87 -6.89 -11.45 1.11
N GLN A 88 -7.60 -11.78 2.18
CA GLN A 88 -7.45 -11.11 3.47
C GLN A 88 -6.00 -11.21 3.96
N GLY A 89 -5.61 -10.31 4.84
CA GLY A 89 -4.24 -10.20 5.29
C GLY A 89 -3.31 -9.49 4.29
N ARG A 90 -2.03 -9.39 4.65
CA ARG A 90 -1.01 -8.66 3.89
C ARG A 90 -0.39 -9.57 2.82
N THR A 91 -1.08 -9.75 1.71
CA THR A 91 -0.63 -10.61 0.60
C THR A 91 0.16 -9.84 -0.46
N ASN A 92 1.06 -10.54 -1.14
CA ASN A 92 1.82 -10.04 -2.28
C ASN A 92 1.12 -10.22 -3.63
N ASN A 93 -0.06 -10.80 -3.66
CA ASN A 93 -0.71 -11.22 -4.89
C ASN A 93 -2.18 -10.80 -4.89
N GLY A 94 -2.73 -10.65 -6.08
CA GLY A 94 -4.14 -10.55 -6.30
C GLY A 94 -4.69 -9.13 -6.42
N GLN A 95 -3.95 -8.09 -6.02
CA GLN A 95 -4.43 -6.72 -6.18
C GLN A 95 -4.53 -6.37 -7.66
N ASN A 96 -5.74 -6.03 -8.09
CA ASN A 96 -6.01 -5.66 -9.46
C ASN A 96 -7.23 -4.75 -9.56
N LEU A 97 -7.36 -4.02 -10.67
CA LEU A 97 -8.56 -3.25 -10.96
C LEU A 97 -9.21 -3.83 -12.22
N ARG A 98 -10.42 -4.40 -12.06
CA ARG A 98 -11.15 -5.08 -13.13
C ARG A 98 -10.34 -6.20 -13.81
N GLY A 99 -9.61 -6.99 -13.03
CA GLY A 99 -8.78 -8.10 -13.52
C GLY A 99 -7.47 -7.68 -14.20
N ARG A 100 -7.06 -6.41 -14.12
CA ARG A 100 -5.87 -5.86 -14.76
C ARG A 100 -4.96 -5.17 -13.76
N SER A 101 -3.68 -5.01 -14.11
CA SER A 101 -2.71 -4.32 -13.26
C SER A 101 -3.15 -2.89 -12.95
N VAL A 102 -3.08 -2.51 -11.69
CA VAL A 102 -3.36 -1.17 -11.18
C VAL A 102 -2.04 -0.48 -10.79
N LEU A 103 -1.90 0.78 -11.20
CA LEU A 103 -0.82 1.65 -10.74
C LEU A 103 -1.26 2.34 -9.45
N VAL A 104 -0.54 2.12 -8.36
CA VAL A 104 -0.80 2.78 -7.09
C VAL A 104 0.31 3.78 -6.81
N MET A 105 -0.06 4.99 -6.40
CA MET A 105 0.87 6.08 -6.14
C MET A 105 0.54 6.77 -4.80
N ILE A 106 1.56 7.38 -4.21
CA ILE A 106 1.41 8.41 -3.18
C ILE A 106 1.99 9.71 -3.75
N ASP A 107 1.17 10.77 -3.83
CA ASP A 107 1.53 12.06 -4.40
C ASP A 107 2.22 11.94 -5.77
N GLY A 108 1.71 11.07 -6.64
CA GLY A 108 2.24 10.83 -7.97
C GLY A 108 3.51 9.95 -8.04
N VAL A 109 4.06 9.50 -6.91
CA VAL A 109 5.20 8.57 -6.86
C VAL A 109 4.70 7.13 -6.84
N SER A 110 5.11 6.32 -7.81
CA SER A 110 4.68 4.92 -7.92
C SER A 110 5.11 4.08 -6.72
N LEU A 111 4.19 3.27 -6.20
CA LEU A 111 4.46 2.21 -5.22
C LEU A 111 4.71 0.85 -5.87
N ASN A 112 4.36 0.70 -7.15
CA ASN A 112 4.61 -0.53 -7.87
C ASN A 112 6.12 -0.76 -8.03
N SER A 113 6.50 -2.03 -8.09
CA SER A 113 7.86 -2.48 -8.37
C SER A 113 7.83 -3.60 -9.43
N SER A 114 9.00 -4.09 -9.84
CA SER A 114 9.12 -5.26 -10.70
C SER A 114 8.42 -6.52 -10.12
N ARG A 115 8.13 -6.54 -8.81
CA ARG A 115 7.32 -7.56 -8.13
C ARG A 115 5.83 -7.23 -8.00
N GLY A 116 5.38 -6.16 -8.65
CA GLY A 116 4.00 -5.69 -8.56
C GLY A 116 3.74 -4.89 -7.28
N ILE A 117 2.45 -4.82 -6.88
CA ILE A 117 2.01 -4.18 -5.65
C ILE A 117 1.50 -5.23 -4.66
N SER A 118 1.72 -5.00 -3.37
CA SER A 118 1.28 -5.91 -2.32
C SER A 118 0.91 -5.16 -1.03
N ARG A 119 1.76 -5.20 0.00
CA ARG A 119 1.55 -4.53 1.29
C ARG A 119 1.58 -3.01 1.22
N GLN A 120 1.85 -2.44 0.07
CA GLN A 120 1.96 -0.99 -0.11
C GLN A 120 0.66 -0.26 0.22
N PHE A 121 -0.50 -0.90 0.07
CA PHE A 121 -1.78 -0.34 0.51
C PHE A 121 -1.87 -0.12 2.02
N ASP A 122 -1.13 -0.92 2.80
CA ASP A 122 -1.10 -0.80 4.27
C ASP A 122 0.08 0.04 4.77
N SER A 123 0.84 0.67 3.87
CA SER A 123 2.07 1.38 4.22
C SER A 123 1.92 2.89 4.23
N ILE A 124 0.73 3.35 4.56
CA ILE A 124 0.38 4.74 4.88
C ILE A 124 -0.77 4.74 5.88
N ASP A 125 -0.64 5.55 6.92
CA ASP A 125 -1.72 5.71 7.88
C ASP A 125 -2.83 6.61 7.31
N PRO A 126 -4.13 6.22 7.43
CA PRO A 126 -5.26 7.02 6.96
C PRO A 126 -5.27 8.46 7.50
N PHE A 127 -4.73 8.72 8.69
CA PHE A 127 -4.59 10.06 9.27
C PHE A 127 -3.86 11.04 8.35
N ASN A 128 -2.95 10.53 7.52
CA ASN A 128 -2.13 11.32 6.61
C ASN A 128 -2.73 11.50 5.22
N ILE A 129 -3.86 10.86 4.93
CA ILE A 129 -4.52 10.90 3.62
C ILE A 129 -5.50 12.08 3.59
N GLU A 130 -5.43 12.89 2.54
CA GLU A 130 -6.39 13.97 2.24
C GLU A 130 -7.57 13.42 1.43
N ARG A 131 -7.28 12.75 0.33
CA ARG A 131 -8.24 12.09 -0.56
C ARG A 131 -7.57 11.01 -1.38
N ILE A 132 -8.35 10.21 -2.07
CA ILE A 132 -7.84 9.20 -3.00
C ILE A 132 -8.49 9.41 -4.36
N GLU A 133 -7.67 9.68 -5.36
CA GLU A 133 -8.08 9.86 -6.75
C GLU A 133 -7.97 8.53 -7.48
N VAL A 134 -9.03 8.14 -8.19
CA VAL A 134 -9.06 6.88 -8.94
C VAL A 134 -9.45 7.15 -10.38
N MET A 135 -8.66 6.64 -11.31
CA MET A 135 -8.96 6.67 -12.73
C MET A 135 -9.02 5.26 -13.29
N SER A 136 -10.11 4.91 -13.94
CA SER A 136 -10.30 3.60 -14.57
C SER A 136 -9.76 3.58 -16.00
N GLY A 137 -9.07 2.49 -16.34
CA GLY A 137 -8.53 2.26 -17.67
C GLY A 137 -7.10 2.76 -17.86
N ALA A 138 -6.55 2.53 -19.04
CA ALA A 138 -5.18 2.91 -19.37
C ALA A 138 -5.06 4.43 -19.58
N SER A 139 -3.91 5.00 -19.19
CA SER A 139 -3.59 6.40 -19.39
C SER A 139 -2.30 6.56 -20.17
N ALA A 140 -2.29 7.42 -21.17
CA ALA A 140 -1.07 7.79 -21.89
C ALA A 140 -0.10 8.56 -20.98
N VAL A 141 -0.61 9.31 -20.02
CA VAL A 141 0.19 10.15 -19.13
C VAL A 141 1.05 9.32 -18.17
N TYR A 142 0.55 8.15 -17.69
CA TYR A 142 1.25 7.36 -16.67
C TYR A 142 1.93 6.09 -17.17
N GLY A 143 1.46 5.49 -18.26
CA GLY A 143 2.14 4.37 -18.93
C GLY A 143 2.03 3.02 -18.22
N GLY A 144 3.15 2.31 -18.15
CA GLY A 144 3.21 0.91 -17.71
C GLY A 144 2.65 0.66 -16.31
N GLY A 145 2.02 -0.50 -16.11
CA GLY A 145 1.40 -0.89 -14.83
C GLY A 145 -0.02 -0.34 -14.61
N ALA A 146 -0.50 0.59 -15.45
CA ALA A 146 -1.80 1.24 -15.34
C ALA A 146 -2.85 0.70 -16.32
N THR A 147 -2.80 -0.58 -16.70
CA THR A 147 -3.74 -1.15 -17.69
C THR A 147 -5.17 -1.31 -17.15
N GLY A 148 -5.32 -1.52 -15.86
CA GLY A 148 -6.61 -1.56 -15.16
C GLY A 148 -7.07 -0.19 -14.69
N GLY A 149 -6.11 0.67 -14.36
CA GLY A 149 -6.36 2.01 -13.86
C GLY A 149 -5.25 2.48 -12.92
N ILE A 150 -5.52 3.61 -12.29
CA ILE A 150 -4.59 4.31 -11.41
C ILE A 150 -5.31 4.64 -10.10
N ILE A 151 -4.63 4.47 -8.99
CA ILE A 151 -5.04 4.93 -7.66
C ILE A 151 -3.94 5.85 -7.15
N ASN A 152 -4.25 7.12 -6.94
CA ASN A 152 -3.33 8.10 -6.39
C ASN A 152 -3.80 8.52 -4.99
N ILE A 153 -3.03 8.18 -3.99
CA ILE A 153 -3.25 8.59 -2.61
C ILE A 153 -2.63 9.98 -2.46
N VAL A 154 -3.46 10.97 -2.26
CA VAL A 154 -3.04 12.37 -2.03
C VAL A 154 -2.90 12.61 -0.55
N THR A 155 -1.73 13.06 -0.11
CA THR A 155 -1.44 13.26 1.31
C THR A 155 -1.81 14.67 1.77
N LYS A 156 -2.12 14.78 3.07
CA LYS A 156 -2.38 16.08 3.72
C LYS A 156 -1.11 16.92 3.69
N LYS A 157 -1.26 18.16 3.28
CA LYS A 157 -0.19 19.17 3.25
C LYS A 157 -0.39 20.23 4.33
N GLY A 158 0.61 21.07 4.53
CA GLY A 158 0.49 22.27 5.31
C GLY A 158 -0.49 23.23 4.64
N VAL A 159 -1.23 23.97 5.46
CA VAL A 159 -2.12 25.04 5.02
C VAL A 159 -1.63 26.34 5.67
N GLY A 160 -1.59 27.42 4.90
CA GLY A 160 -1.25 28.75 5.44
C GLY A 160 -2.20 29.19 6.55
N GLY A 161 -1.76 30.12 7.39
CA GLY A 161 -2.52 30.63 8.53
C GLY A 161 -2.01 30.14 9.88
N ASP A 162 -2.86 30.24 10.89
CA ASP A 162 -2.51 29.93 12.27
C ASP A 162 -2.09 28.47 12.46
N THR A 163 -1.23 28.24 13.45
CA THR A 163 -0.80 26.91 13.83
C THR A 163 -2.00 26.08 14.32
N ARG A 164 -2.18 24.91 13.73
CA ARG A 164 -3.25 23.96 14.05
C ARG A 164 -2.66 22.63 14.49
N PHE A 165 -3.31 22.05 15.48
CA PHE A 165 -3.02 20.71 15.96
C PHE A 165 -4.21 19.81 15.66
N ASN A 166 -3.92 18.58 15.21
CA ASN A 166 -4.96 17.55 15.05
C ASN A 166 -4.50 16.30 15.77
N THR A 167 -5.35 15.76 16.66
CA THR A 167 -5.08 14.59 17.49
C THR A 167 -6.16 13.55 17.25
N GLU A 168 -5.73 12.30 17.04
CA GLU A 168 -6.63 11.16 16.92
C GLU A 168 -6.16 10.05 17.86
N LEU A 169 -7.09 9.53 18.67
CA LEU A 169 -6.86 8.40 19.57
C LEU A 169 -7.92 7.36 19.30
N GLY A 170 -7.52 6.11 19.19
CA GLY A 170 -8.42 5.00 18.93
C GLY A 170 -8.04 3.76 19.73
N ALA A 171 -9.06 3.01 20.11
CA ALA A 171 -8.91 1.67 20.68
C ALA A 171 -10.02 0.77 20.14
N ARG A 172 -9.69 -0.47 19.83
CA ARG A 172 -10.63 -1.50 19.38
C ARG A 172 -10.38 -2.78 20.16
N SER A 173 -11.43 -3.46 20.56
CA SER A 173 -11.35 -4.78 21.21
C SER A 173 -12.63 -5.55 20.99
N GLY A 174 -12.54 -6.87 20.82
CA GLY A 174 -13.67 -7.79 20.87
C GLY A 174 -13.97 -8.27 22.30
N PHE A 175 -13.20 -7.84 23.30
CA PHE A 175 -13.31 -8.21 24.71
C PHE A 175 -13.18 -9.72 24.99
N GLN A 176 -12.48 -10.44 24.13
CA GLN A 176 -12.28 -11.88 24.27
C GLN A 176 -11.08 -12.22 25.17
N SER A 177 -10.04 -11.38 25.15
CA SER A 177 -8.78 -11.59 25.88
C SER A 177 -8.12 -10.25 26.21
N HIS A 178 -7.15 -10.25 27.12
CA HIS A 178 -6.31 -9.07 27.39
C HIS A 178 -5.41 -8.70 26.19
N GLU A 179 -5.18 -9.61 25.25
CA GLU A 179 -4.42 -9.36 24.01
C GLU A 179 -5.32 -8.94 22.82
N ASP A 180 -6.64 -9.04 22.97
CA ASP A 180 -7.62 -8.65 21.97
C ASP A 180 -7.87 -7.14 22.00
N HIS A 181 -6.86 -6.38 21.61
CA HIS A 181 -6.99 -4.94 21.50
C HIS A 181 -6.04 -4.36 20.45
N ASP A 182 -6.53 -3.40 19.70
CA ASP A 182 -5.73 -2.53 18.84
C ASP A 182 -5.74 -1.12 19.43
N LEU A 183 -4.59 -0.49 19.44
CA LEU A 183 -4.41 0.87 19.93
C LEU A 183 -3.86 1.75 18.82
N ARG A 184 -4.36 2.99 18.72
CA ARG A 184 -3.93 3.97 17.74
C ARG A 184 -3.81 5.34 18.37
N ALA A 185 -2.73 6.05 18.01
CA ALA A 185 -2.53 7.45 18.37
C ALA A 185 -1.91 8.19 17.18
N ALA A 186 -2.49 9.32 16.81
CA ALA A 186 -1.92 10.15 15.77
C ALA A 186 -1.98 11.64 16.18
N GLN A 187 -0.95 12.38 15.78
CA GLN A 187 -0.80 13.79 16.05
C GLN A 187 -0.22 14.49 14.84
N SER A 188 -0.75 15.68 14.51
CA SER A 188 -0.10 16.56 13.55
C SER A 188 -0.08 18.01 14.04
N ILE A 189 0.91 18.73 13.52
CA ILE A 189 1.01 20.18 13.60
C ILE A 189 1.11 20.72 12.18
N SER A 190 0.37 21.78 11.88
CA SER A 190 0.43 22.46 10.58
C SER A 190 0.22 23.96 10.76
N GLY A 191 0.74 24.74 9.83
CA GLY A 191 0.60 26.20 9.82
C GLY A 191 1.51 26.84 8.79
N GLY A 192 1.49 28.16 8.72
CA GLY A 192 2.32 28.91 7.76
C GLY A 192 1.75 30.29 7.46
N ASN A 193 2.14 30.80 6.31
CA ASN A 193 1.67 32.08 5.76
C ASN A 193 1.54 31.96 4.24
N ASP A 194 1.32 33.05 3.55
CA ASP A 194 1.15 33.08 2.08
C ASP A 194 2.40 32.64 1.30
N LEU A 195 3.59 32.73 1.91
CA LEU A 195 4.87 32.38 1.26
C LEU A 195 5.37 30.99 1.65
N PHE A 196 4.93 30.50 2.81
CA PHE A 196 5.42 29.25 3.39
C PHE A 196 4.33 28.55 4.18
N ASN A 197 4.21 27.26 3.99
CA ASN A 197 3.37 26.40 4.84
C ASN A 197 4.10 25.09 5.16
N GLY A 198 3.71 24.47 6.24
CA GLY A 198 4.28 23.21 6.66
C GLY A 198 3.32 22.35 7.46
N ARG A 199 3.53 21.05 7.39
CA ARG A 199 2.86 20.05 8.23
C ARG A 199 3.87 18.99 8.66
N LEU A 200 3.80 18.59 9.92
CA LEU A 200 4.46 17.41 10.45
C LEU A 200 3.42 16.55 11.15
N ALA A 201 3.45 15.25 10.89
CA ALA A 201 2.52 14.30 11.48
C ALA A 201 3.19 12.99 11.83
N ILE A 202 2.75 12.39 12.91
CA ILE A 202 3.11 11.04 13.33
C ILE A 202 1.83 10.27 13.63
N ALA A 203 1.75 9.04 13.14
CA ALA A 203 0.72 8.08 13.52
C ALA A 203 1.40 6.80 14.03
N TYR A 204 0.90 6.28 15.13
CA TYR A 204 1.33 5.02 15.73
C TYR A 204 0.14 4.10 15.86
N GLN A 205 0.31 2.84 15.49
CA GLN A 205 -0.68 1.80 15.68
C GLN A 205 -0.01 0.55 16.25
N LYS A 206 -0.66 -0.08 17.20
CA LYS A 206 -0.30 -1.40 17.74
C LYS A 206 -1.51 -2.31 17.65
N ASN A 207 -1.33 -3.47 17.04
CA ASN A 207 -2.37 -4.47 16.88
C ASN A 207 -2.08 -5.67 17.80
N GLY A 208 -3.09 -6.14 18.50
CA GLY A 208 -3.04 -7.33 19.33
C GLY A 208 -3.45 -8.59 18.57
N ALA A 209 -4.02 -9.54 19.29
CA ALA A 209 -4.57 -10.77 18.74
C ALA A 209 -5.97 -10.55 18.15
N ALA A 210 -6.34 -11.32 17.14
CA ALA A 210 -7.69 -11.34 16.58
C ALA A 210 -8.43 -12.59 17.05
N TYR A 211 -9.72 -12.44 17.35
CA TYR A 211 -10.60 -13.53 17.77
C TYR A 211 -11.83 -13.60 16.88
N ASP A 212 -12.35 -14.79 16.70
CA ASP A 212 -13.61 -14.99 15.98
C ASP A 212 -14.84 -14.78 16.89
N GLY A 213 -16.03 -14.89 16.31
CA GLY A 213 -17.29 -14.71 17.05
C GLY A 213 -17.56 -15.80 18.12
N SER A 214 -16.82 -16.90 18.13
CA SER A 214 -16.89 -17.96 19.12
C SER A 214 -15.91 -17.75 20.28
N GLY A 215 -15.01 -16.76 20.15
CA GLY A 215 -13.96 -16.48 21.13
C GLY A 215 -12.68 -17.28 20.92
N ASP A 216 -12.57 -17.96 19.79
CA ASP A 216 -11.34 -18.65 19.42
C ASP A 216 -10.38 -17.69 18.71
N GLN A 217 -9.09 -17.76 19.06
CA GLN A 217 -8.07 -16.93 18.42
C GLN A 217 -7.90 -17.33 16.97
N VAL A 218 -8.00 -16.35 16.06
CA VAL A 218 -7.75 -16.53 14.63
C VAL A 218 -6.26 -16.85 14.41
N LEU A 219 -5.98 -17.92 13.67
CA LEU A 219 -4.60 -18.28 13.34
C LEU A 219 -3.97 -17.21 12.46
N THR A 220 -2.69 -16.88 12.75
CA THR A 220 -1.90 -15.98 11.89
C THR A 220 -1.62 -16.63 10.53
N ASP A 221 -1.49 -15.81 9.49
CA ASP A 221 -1.13 -16.31 8.15
C ASP A 221 0.28 -16.91 8.16
N ILE A 222 0.39 -18.17 7.73
CA ILE A 222 1.67 -18.91 7.70
C ILE A 222 2.58 -18.54 6.54
N THR A 223 2.04 -17.88 5.51
CA THR A 223 2.78 -17.57 4.27
C THR A 223 3.02 -16.09 4.10
N GLN A 224 2.18 -15.27 4.70
CA GLN A 224 2.19 -13.82 4.57
C GLN A 224 2.24 -13.18 5.96
N THR A 225 2.58 -11.92 6.02
CA THR A 225 2.53 -11.16 7.27
C THR A 225 1.11 -10.63 7.45
N ASP A 226 0.41 -11.01 8.51
CA ASP A 226 -0.83 -10.36 8.91
C ASP A 226 -0.57 -9.21 9.89
N LEU A 227 -1.63 -8.60 10.40
CA LEU A 227 -1.54 -7.47 11.30
C LEU A 227 -1.60 -7.86 12.79
N GLN A 228 -1.76 -9.14 13.13
CA GLN A 228 -1.72 -9.56 14.53
C GLN A 228 -0.31 -9.42 15.07
N TYR A 229 -0.19 -8.96 16.32
CA TYR A 229 1.10 -8.73 16.98
C TYR A 229 2.03 -7.85 16.14
N ASN A 230 1.47 -6.76 15.60
CA ASN A 230 2.20 -5.84 14.73
C ASN A 230 2.14 -4.42 15.30
N ARG A 231 3.22 -3.67 15.12
CA ARG A 231 3.24 -2.22 15.33
C ARG A 231 3.54 -1.50 14.02
N SER A 232 3.06 -0.27 13.89
CA SER A 232 3.46 0.62 12.81
C SER A 232 3.66 2.05 13.28
N VAL A 233 4.58 2.74 12.63
CA VAL A 233 4.82 4.18 12.74
C VAL A 233 4.80 4.76 11.34
N ASP A 234 4.01 5.82 11.13
CA ASP A 234 3.99 6.61 9.89
C ASP A 234 4.30 8.08 10.24
N LEU A 235 5.51 8.53 9.90
CA LEU A 235 5.95 9.91 10.06
C LEU A 235 5.88 10.59 8.69
N MET A 236 5.12 11.68 8.58
CA MET A 236 5.00 12.46 7.36
C MET A 236 5.30 13.92 7.59
N GLY A 237 6.07 14.52 6.67
CA GLY A 237 6.37 15.93 6.63
C GLY A 237 6.05 16.54 5.27
N SER A 238 5.52 17.75 5.24
CA SER A 238 5.37 18.54 4.01
C SER A 238 5.77 19.99 4.26
N LEU A 239 6.43 20.59 3.26
CA LEU A 239 6.76 22.01 3.22
C LEU A 239 6.35 22.56 1.85
N GLY A 240 5.59 23.64 1.84
CA GLY A 240 5.18 24.36 0.65
C GLY A 240 5.77 25.77 0.66
N PHE A 241 6.29 26.19 -0.48
CA PHE A 241 6.81 27.55 -0.72
C PHE A 241 6.10 28.15 -1.92
N THR A 242 5.58 29.37 -1.76
CA THR A 242 5.02 30.17 -2.85
C THR A 242 5.88 31.39 -3.05
N PHE A 243 6.44 31.56 -4.24
CA PHE A 243 7.32 32.68 -4.58
C PHE A 243 6.53 33.84 -5.17
N ALA A 244 7.06 35.05 -5.05
CA ALA A 244 6.40 36.28 -5.49
C ALA A 244 6.05 36.30 -7.00
N ASN A 245 6.73 35.51 -7.82
CA ASN A 245 6.46 35.35 -9.26
C ASN A 245 5.39 34.28 -9.57
N GLY A 246 4.68 33.78 -8.57
CA GLY A 246 3.64 32.75 -8.71
C GLY A 246 4.17 31.32 -8.83
N HIS A 247 5.48 31.11 -8.79
CA HIS A 247 6.05 29.76 -8.73
C HIS A 247 5.81 29.13 -7.37
N SER A 248 5.77 27.80 -7.32
CA SER A 248 5.70 27.07 -6.06
C SER A 248 6.65 25.87 -6.03
N LEU A 249 7.05 25.50 -4.82
CA LEU A 249 7.83 24.31 -4.52
C LEU A 249 7.21 23.56 -3.35
N ASP A 250 6.76 22.34 -3.58
CA ASP A 250 6.25 21.44 -2.56
C ASP A 250 7.27 20.33 -2.29
N LEU A 251 7.63 20.14 -1.04
CA LEU A 251 8.49 19.06 -0.56
C LEU A 251 7.66 18.10 0.30
N GLY A 252 7.82 16.81 0.08
CA GLY A 252 7.17 15.76 0.86
C GLY A 252 8.20 14.74 1.36
N LEU A 253 8.01 14.29 2.60
CA LEU A 253 8.81 13.25 3.23
C LEU A 253 7.88 12.25 3.89
N GLN A 254 8.17 10.96 3.74
CA GLN A 254 7.54 9.89 4.53
C GLN A 254 8.59 8.93 5.07
N TYR A 255 8.45 8.57 6.33
CA TYR A 255 9.08 7.40 6.95
C TYR A 255 7.99 6.50 7.49
N TYR A 256 7.90 5.28 6.96
CA TYR A 256 6.98 4.25 7.42
C TYR A 256 7.77 3.04 7.93
N ASP A 257 7.43 2.57 9.12
CA ASP A 257 8.00 1.36 9.74
C ASP A 257 6.86 0.54 10.32
N SER A 258 6.73 -0.70 9.88
CA SER A 258 5.75 -1.66 10.40
C SER A 258 6.44 -3.00 10.57
N GLY A 259 6.29 -3.61 11.74
CA GLY A 259 6.93 -4.88 12.03
C GLY A 259 6.24 -5.65 13.13
N TYR A 260 6.66 -6.88 13.30
CA TYR A 260 6.21 -7.73 14.40
C TYR A 260 6.56 -7.10 15.75
N ASP A 261 5.64 -7.17 16.70
CA ASP A 261 5.79 -6.64 18.07
C ASP A 261 4.98 -7.51 19.05
N GLY A 262 5.55 -8.64 19.40
CA GLY A 262 4.95 -9.61 20.31
C GLY A 262 5.90 -10.74 20.65
N ASP A 263 5.43 -11.72 21.39
CA ASP A 263 6.14 -12.96 21.72
C ASP A 263 5.40 -14.22 21.24
N ARG A 264 4.24 -14.05 20.55
CA ARG A 264 3.37 -15.14 20.15
C ARG A 264 3.30 -15.31 18.64
N GLY A 265 3.31 -16.55 18.20
CA GLY A 265 3.23 -16.87 16.78
C GLY A 265 2.63 -18.24 16.52
N LEU A 266 2.50 -18.57 15.25
CA LEU A 266 1.96 -19.84 14.80
C LEU A 266 2.92 -21.00 15.12
N ASP A 267 2.49 -21.88 16.00
CA ASP A 267 3.16 -23.16 16.26
C ASP A 267 2.70 -24.22 15.26
N LEU A 268 3.62 -24.67 14.44
CA LEU A 268 3.42 -25.75 13.46
C LEU A 268 3.60 -27.16 14.07
N GLY A 269 3.79 -27.22 15.39
CA GLY A 269 4.08 -28.46 16.09
C GLY A 269 5.50 -28.95 15.85
N ARG A 270 6.01 -29.80 16.74
CA ARG A 270 7.34 -30.40 16.60
C ARG A 270 7.47 -31.10 15.24
N ASN A 271 8.61 -30.92 14.58
CA ASN A 271 8.87 -31.40 13.22
C ASN A 271 7.88 -30.91 12.16
N PHE A 272 7.18 -29.77 12.44
CA PHE A 272 6.16 -29.20 11.58
C PHE A 272 5.00 -30.18 11.29
N ASP A 273 4.64 -30.98 12.28
CA ASP A 273 3.62 -32.04 12.13
C ASP A 273 2.23 -31.48 11.83
N ALA A 274 1.93 -30.21 12.15
CA ALA A 274 0.67 -29.57 11.77
C ALA A 274 0.50 -29.45 10.25
N LEU A 275 1.58 -29.23 9.50
CA LEU A 275 1.55 -29.21 8.02
C LEU A 275 1.18 -30.58 7.41
N ARG A 276 1.18 -31.64 8.20
CA ARG A 276 0.84 -33.01 7.81
C ARG A 276 -0.50 -33.48 8.38
N GLY A 277 -1.21 -32.59 9.10
CA GLY A 277 -2.42 -32.99 9.83
C GLY A 277 -2.19 -33.94 11.00
N ARG A 278 -0.96 -34.01 11.54
CA ARG A 278 -0.60 -34.88 12.68
C ARG A 278 -0.64 -34.15 14.02
N ALA A 279 -0.69 -32.83 14.00
CA ALA A 279 -0.87 -31.92 15.14
C ALA A 279 -1.83 -30.81 14.74
N PRO A 280 -2.56 -30.18 15.69
CA PRO A 280 -3.29 -28.96 15.40
C PRO A 280 -2.33 -27.78 15.20
N TYR A 281 -2.75 -26.80 14.42
CA TYR A 281 -2.16 -25.47 14.46
C TYR A 281 -2.56 -24.78 15.77
N SER A 282 -1.66 -24.00 16.34
CA SER A 282 -1.95 -23.23 17.55
C SER A 282 -1.11 -21.96 17.60
N ILE A 283 -1.51 -20.99 18.40
CA ILE A 283 -0.71 -19.81 18.70
C ILE A 283 -0.01 -20.03 20.05
N LYS A 284 1.31 -19.87 20.08
CA LYS A 284 2.12 -20.02 21.30
C LYS A 284 3.09 -18.87 21.50
N GLY A 285 3.45 -18.62 22.75
CA GLY A 285 4.54 -17.72 23.12
C GLY A 285 5.93 -18.31 22.83
N GLY A 286 6.95 -17.46 22.94
CA GLY A 286 8.33 -17.85 22.74
C GLY A 286 8.82 -17.68 21.29
N VAL A 287 8.25 -16.74 20.55
CA VAL A 287 8.74 -16.34 19.23
C VAL A 287 10.09 -15.64 19.41
N ASP A 288 11.11 -16.15 18.70
CA ASP A 288 12.47 -15.62 18.65
C ASP A 288 13.02 -15.80 17.23
N LEU A 289 12.98 -14.72 16.44
CA LEU A 289 13.30 -14.73 15.02
C LEU A 289 14.45 -13.77 14.72
N ASP A 290 15.59 -14.25 14.23
CA ASP A 290 16.69 -13.39 13.76
C ASP A 290 16.28 -12.51 12.54
N ARG A 291 15.18 -12.86 11.87
CA ARG A 291 14.51 -12.02 10.89
C ARG A 291 13.02 -12.03 11.15
N GLU A 292 12.53 -10.90 11.61
CA GLU A 292 11.10 -10.65 11.80
C GLU A 292 10.45 -10.12 10.51
N PRO A 293 9.13 -10.39 10.32
CA PRO A 293 8.39 -9.76 9.23
C PRO A 293 8.28 -8.25 9.45
N GLU A 294 8.67 -7.49 8.44
CA GLU A 294 8.65 -6.01 8.49
C GLU A 294 8.30 -5.40 7.14
N SER A 295 7.85 -4.16 7.14
CA SER A 295 7.73 -3.29 5.97
C SER A 295 8.22 -1.90 6.34
N LYS A 296 9.28 -1.43 5.66
CA LYS A 296 9.86 -0.10 5.89
C LYS A 296 9.86 0.66 4.59
N ARG A 297 9.54 1.95 4.63
CA ARG A 297 9.64 2.83 3.48
C ARG A 297 10.16 4.19 3.88
N HIS A 298 11.10 4.68 3.07
CA HIS A 298 11.54 6.06 3.04
C HIS A 298 11.15 6.64 1.69
N GLN A 299 10.42 7.74 1.69
CA GLN A 299 10.04 8.41 0.46
C GLN A 299 10.29 9.90 0.59
N PHE A 300 10.87 10.47 -0.44
CA PHE A 300 11.03 11.90 -0.62
C PHE A 300 10.47 12.29 -1.99
N ASN A 301 9.76 13.39 -2.06
CA ASN A 301 9.35 14.01 -3.31
C ASN A 301 9.49 15.52 -3.24
N ALA A 302 9.80 16.12 -4.40
CA ALA A 302 9.83 17.56 -4.60
C ALA A 302 9.07 17.87 -5.88
N THR A 303 8.07 18.74 -5.82
CA THR A 303 7.27 19.16 -6.97
C THR A 303 7.42 20.67 -7.12
N TYR A 304 7.93 21.11 -8.25
CA TYR A 304 8.05 22.51 -8.62
C TYR A 304 7.03 22.84 -9.70
N HIS A 305 6.27 23.89 -9.49
CA HIS A 305 5.34 24.45 -10.47
C HIS A 305 5.78 25.86 -10.84
N ALA A 306 5.83 26.14 -12.13
CA ALA A 306 6.11 27.46 -12.67
C ALA A 306 5.04 27.80 -13.72
N PRO A 307 4.14 28.74 -13.42
CA PRO A 307 3.16 29.21 -14.38
C PRO A 307 3.81 30.04 -15.49
N GLU A 308 3.20 30.03 -16.65
CA GLU A 308 3.52 30.91 -17.79
C GLU A 308 4.96 30.82 -18.37
N VAL A 309 5.66 29.70 -18.16
CA VAL A 309 6.96 29.45 -18.78
C VAL A 309 6.78 29.27 -20.29
N LEU A 310 7.12 30.29 -21.07
CA LEU A 310 6.89 30.35 -22.52
C LEU A 310 5.40 30.08 -22.88
N GLY A 311 4.50 30.57 -22.03
CA GLY A 311 3.05 30.40 -22.19
C GLY A 311 2.54 28.98 -21.88
N HIS A 312 3.25 28.24 -21.06
CA HIS A 312 2.87 26.93 -20.54
C HIS A 312 3.00 26.90 -19.02
N ASP A 313 2.16 26.12 -18.36
CA ASP A 313 2.39 25.73 -16.98
C ASP A 313 3.38 24.57 -16.95
N LEU A 314 4.46 24.73 -16.20
CA LEU A 314 5.51 23.74 -16.06
C LEU A 314 5.39 23.06 -14.71
N TYR A 315 5.34 21.72 -14.70
CA TYR A 315 5.39 20.86 -13.53
C TYR A 315 6.62 19.99 -13.61
N LEU A 316 7.49 20.08 -12.60
CA LEU A 316 8.67 19.25 -12.46
C LEU A 316 8.59 18.51 -11.12
N GLN A 317 8.62 17.19 -11.15
CA GLN A 317 8.67 16.36 -9.96
C GLN A 317 9.96 15.55 -9.94
N ALA A 318 10.67 15.56 -8.81
CA ALA A 318 11.79 14.65 -8.51
C ALA A 318 11.44 13.83 -7.27
N TYR A 319 11.83 12.55 -7.24
CA TYR A 319 11.49 11.66 -6.15
C TYR A 319 12.53 10.56 -5.94
N TYR A 320 12.52 10.07 -4.70
CA TYR A 320 13.22 8.88 -4.25
C TYR A 320 12.34 8.08 -3.30
N ARG A 321 12.33 6.77 -3.46
CA ARG A 321 11.69 5.82 -2.57
C ARG A 321 12.63 4.62 -2.36
N ASN A 322 12.91 4.30 -1.10
CA ASN A 322 13.43 2.98 -0.72
C ASN A 322 12.35 2.22 0.04
N GLU A 323 12.17 0.96 -0.30
CA GLU A 323 11.19 0.10 0.36
C GLU A 323 11.79 -1.27 0.64
N LYS A 324 11.73 -1.69 1.89
CA LYS A 324 12.19 -2.98 2.37
C LYS A 324 11.02 -3.77 2.94
N MET A 325 10.86 -5.02 2.51
CA MET A 325 9.83 -5.94 2.99
C MET A 325 10.45 -7.28 3.36
N ALA A 326 10.32 -7.69 4.62
CA ALA A 326 10.62 -9.03 5.09
C ALA A 326 9.35 -9.81 5.37
N PHE A 327 9.41 -11.11 5.17
CA PHE A 327 8.26 -12.02 5.25
C PHE A 327 8.43 -12.99 6.41
N ASN A 328 7.31 -13.56 6.87
CA ASN A 328 7.33 -14.62 7.87
C ASN A 328 8.24 -15.77 7.42
N PRO A 329 8.98 -16.39 8.36
CA PRO A 329 9.65 -17.64 8.10
C PRO A 329 8.65 -18.73 7.73
N PHE A 330 9.03 -19.56 6.75
CA PHE A 330 8.19 -20.67 6.30
C PHE A 330 9.03 -21.94 6.04
N PRO A 331 8.56 -23.12 6.49
CA PRO A 331 9.24 -24.40 6.25
C PRO A 331 8.97 -24.95 4.85
N THR A 332 10.02 -25.35 4.18
CA THR A 332 9.97 -26.21 2.99
C THR A 332 10.49 -27.59 3.38
N ILE A 333 9.59 -28.52 3.67
CA ILE A 333 9.94 -29.78 4.29
C ILE A 333 9.71 -30.96 3.34
N ARG A 334 10.70 -31.82 3.27
CA ARG A 334 10.64 -33.15 2.65
C ARG A 334 10.74 -34.18 3.76
N TYR A 335 9.82 -35.13 3.76
CA TYR A 335 9.84 -36.25 4.72
C TYR A 335 10.31 -37.52 4.05
N SER A 336 11.03 -38.34 4.77
CA SER A 336 11.38 -39.74 4.36
C SER A 336 10.16 -40.65 4.43
N ASN A 337 10.27 -41.85 3.91
CA ASN A 337 9.21 -42.87 3.99
C ASN A 337 8.89 -43.24 5.45
N SER A 338 9.84 -43.11 6.37
CA SER A 338 9.64 -43.32 7.81
C SER A 338 8.95 -42.12 8.47
N GLY A 339 8.72 -41.01 7.77
CA GLY A 339 8.10 -39.81 8.29
C GLY A 339 9.05 -38.86 9.00
N ALA A 340 10.36 -39.10 9.02
CA ALA A 340 11.35 -38.19 9.55
C ALA A 340 11.66 -37.06 8.55
N ILE A 341 12.06 -35.89 9.04
CA ILE A 341 12.51 -34.78 8.18
C ILE A 341 13.78 -35.19 7.42
N ASN A 342 13.78 -35.01 6.11
CA ASN A 342 15.00 -35.14 5.30
C ASN A 342 15.77 -33.81 5.35
N TYR A 343 16.70 -33.68 6.29
CA TYR A 343 17.49 -32.46 6.51
C TYR A 343 18.38 -32.09 5.29
N GLY A 344 18.68 -33.04 4.41
CA GLY A 344 19.47 -32.79 3.19
C GLY A 344 18.70 -32.04 2.09
N THR A 345 17.38 -32.05 2.14
CA THR A 345 16.50 -31.44 1.13
C THR A 345 15.43 -30.51 1.69
N SER A 346 15.42 -30.33 3.02
CA SER A 346 14.50 -29.46 3.73
C SER A 346 15.19 -28.21 4.24
N TYR A 347 14.45 -27.11 4.37
CA TYR A 347 14.96 -25.88 4.96
C TYR A 347 13.82 -25.06 5.58
N TYR A 348 14.17 -24.19 6.53
CA TYR A 348 13.32 -23.17 7.12
C TYR A 348 13.92 -21.82 6.78
N SER A 349 13.12 -20.89 6.25
CA SER A 349 13.69 -19.66 5.70
C SER A 349 12.68 -18.51 5.66
N ALA A 350 13.19 -17.28 5.71
CA ALA A 350 12.45 -16.07 5.46
C ALA A 350 13.05 -15.31 4.27
N SER A 351 12.22 -14.73 3.43
CA SER A 351 12.66 -13.87 2.33
C SER A 351 12.54 -12.40 2.68
N GLN A 352 13.39 -11.59 2.05
CA GLN A 352 13.37 -10.15 2.11
C GLN A 352 13.52 -9.59 0.70
N GLN A 353 12.87 -8.47 0.45
CA GLN A 353 12.94 -7.68 -0.78
C GLN A 353 13.34 -6.25 -0.43
N ASP A 354 14.15 -5.64 -1.26
CA ASP A 354 14.59 -4.26 -1.17
C ASP A 354 14.45 -3.60 -2.53
N THR A 355 13.83 -2.42 -2.58
CA THR A 355 13.56 -1.69 -3.83
C THR A 355 13.94 -0.23 -3.66
N ASP A 356 14.91 0.24 -4.45
CA ASP A 356 15.16 1.67 -4.65
C ASP A 356 14.48 2.11 -5.94
N TYR A 357 13.68 3.17 -5.86
CA TYR A 357 12.99 3.78 -7.00
C TYR A 357 13.15 5.28 -6.98
N TYR A 358 13.70 5.85 -8.05
CA TYR A 358 13.92 7.29 -8.15
C TYR A 358 13.80 7.77 -9.58
N GLY A 359 13.49 9.04 -9.72
CA GLY A 359 13.31 9.60 -11.05
C GLY A 359 12.90 11.06 -11.06
N MET A 360 12.64 11.52 -12.27
CA MET A 360 12.15 12.86 -12.58
C MET A 360 11.03 12.79 -13.60
N LYS A 361 10.02 13.63 -13.42
CA LYS A 361 8.89 13.80 -14.34
C LYS A 361 8.75 15.28 -14.66
N LEU A 362 8.73 15.60 -15.94
CA LEU A 362 8.45 16.94 -16.46
C LEU A 362 7.14 16.88 -17.23
N ALA A 363 6.22 17.78 -16.92
CA ALA A 363 5.02 18.02 -17.70
C ALA A 363 4.88 19.51 -18.04
N LEU A 364 4.52 19.79 -19.27
CA LEU A 364 4.15 21.11 -19.77
C LEU A 364 2.69 21.08 -20.17
N VAL A 365 1.92 22.03 -19.67
CA VAL A 365 0.49 22.16 -19.95
C VAL A 365 0.25 23.49 -20.65
N LYS A 366 -0.41 23.41 -21.80
CA LYS A 366 -0.89 24.57 -22.55
C LYS A 366 -2.41 24.52 -22.61
N THR A 367 -3.04 25.57 -22.10
CA THR A 367 -4.50 25.70 -22.12
C THR A 367 -4.91 26.84 -23.05
N TRP A 368 -5.94 26.60 -23.87
CA TRP A 368 -6.64 27.56 -24.69
C TRP A 368 -8.14 27.53 -24.30
N GLU A 369 -8.93 28.45 -24.75
CA GLU A 369 -10.36 28.54 -24.44
C GLU A 369 -11.13 27.20 -24.61
N ARG A 370 -10.81 26.46 -25.69
CA ARG A 370 -11.51 25.22 -26.06
C ARG A 370 -10.60 24.01 -26.19
N ALA A 371 -9.33 24.11 -25.84
CA ALA A 371 -8.41 23.02 -25.97
C ALA A 371 -7.36 23.02 -24.85
N SER A 372 -6.85 21.86 -24.52
CA SER A 372 -5.67 21.72 -23.67
C SER A 372 -4.69 20.71 -24.26
N LEU A 373 -3.42 20.92 -24.04
CA LEU A 373 -2.35 20.04 -24.43
C LEU A 373 -1.40 19.82 -23.27
N THR A 374 -1.21 18.58 -22.88
CA THR A 374 -0.24 18.16 -21.88
C THR A 374 0.81 17.27 -22.53
N TYR A 375 2.07 17.58 -22.38
CA TYR A 375 3.15 16.76 -22.89
C TYR A 375 4.34 16.76 -21.94
N GLY A 376 5.18 15.73 -22.02
CA GLY A 376 6.29 15.67 -21.10
C GLY A 376 7.15 14.43 -21.24
N VAL A 377 8.08 14.32 -20.30
CA VAL A 377 9.06 13.24 -20.23
C VAL A 377 9.12 12.67 -18.83
N ASP A 378 9.32 11.34 -18.74
CA ASP A 378 9.60 10.64 -17.50
C ASP A 378 10.95 9.92 -17.62
N LEU A 379 11.72 10.01 -16.55
CA LEU A 379 12.98 9.30 -16.38
C LEU A 379 12.92 8.60 -15.03
N ASP A 380 12.85 7.26 -15.06
CA ASP A 380 12.71 6.44 -13.86
C ASP A 380 13.82 5.40 -13.81
N ARG A 381 14.29 5.10 -12.61
CA ARG A 381 15.17 3.97 -12.35
C ARG A 381 14.69 3.19 -11.13
N GLU A 382 14.65 1.87 -11.29
CA GLU A 382 14.38 0.91 -10.22
C GLU A 382 15.58 -0.01 -10.04
N LYS A 383 15.97 -0.22 -8.80
CA LYS A 383 16.89 -1.28 -8.40
C LYS A 383 16.16 -2.20 -7.43
N PHE A 384 16.08 -3.46 -7.77
CA PHE A 384 15.46 -4.47 -6.95
C PHE A 384 16.49 -5.52 -6.57
N THR A 385 16.58 -5.80 -5.26
CA THR A 385 17.38 -6.89 -4.72
C THR A 385 16.55 -7.74 -3.78
N SER A 386 16.94 -9.00 -3.58
CA SER A 386 16.27 -9.85 -2.61
C SER A 386 17.18 -10.94 -2.07
N ASP A 387 17.00 -11.25 -0.81
CA ASP A 387 17.69 -12.35 -0.16
C ASP A 387 16.72 -13.32 0.51
N GLN A 388 17.23 -14.50 0.82
CA GLN A 388 16.59 -15.53 1.61
C GLN A 388 17.52 -15.93 2.74
N MET A 389 17.08 -15.69 3.97
CA MET A 389 17.77 -16.15 5.17
C MET A 389 17.35 -17.59 5.46
N LEU A 390 18.32 -18.46 5.54
CA LEU A 390 18.14 -19.84 6.01
C LEU A 390 18.37 -19.88 7.51
N PHE A 391 17.52 -20.61 8.21
CA PHE A 391 17.58 -20.78 9.65
C PHE A 391 18.04 -22.19 10.02
N ASN A 392 18.49 -22.35 11.25
CA ASN A 392 18.83 -23.64 11.84
C ASN A 392 17.57 -24.54 11.86
N LEU A 393 17.48 -25.45 10.87
CA LEU A 393 16.30 -26.29 10.69
C LEU A 393 16.02 -27.23 11.88
N PRO A 394 17.01 -27.89 12.53
CA PRO A 394 16.78 -28.66 13.75
C PRO A 394 16.12 -27.85 14.87
N LEU A 395 16.58 -26.61 15.12
CA LEU A 395 16.06 -25.73 16.15
C LEU A 395 14.63 -25.30 15.79
N ALA A 396 14.39 -24.87 14.56
CA ALA A 396 13.06 -24.50 14.08
C ALA A 396 12.08 -25.67 14.13
N ALA A 397 12.51 -26.87 13.76
CA ALA A 397 11.70 -28.08 13.83
C ALA A 397 11.35 -28.49 15.28
N ALA A 398 12.28 -28.28 16.21
CA ALA A 398 12.05 -28.60 17.63
C ALA A 398 11.06 -27.62 18.27
N SER A 399 11.09 -26.33 17.89
CA SER A 399 10.20 -25.27 18.39
C SER A 399 8.88 -25.15 17.64
N GLY A 400 8.63 -25.97 16.60
CA GLY A 400 7.44 -25.80 15.74
C GLY A 400 7.46 -24.54 14.89
N GLY A 401 8.65 -23.96 14.63
CA GLY A 401 8.83 -22.73 13.85
C GLY A 401 8.86 -21.44 14.66
N LEU A 402 8.70 -21.51 15.98
CA LEU A 402 8.71 -20.32 16.83
C LEU A 402 10.11 -19.72 17.02
N VAL A 403 11.16 -20.54 16.91
CA VAL A 403 12.55 -20.09 17.01
C VAL A 403 13.26 -20.26 15.67
N ALA A 404 13.82 -19.17 15.15
CA ALA A 404 14.48 -19.13 13.85
C ALA A 404 15.83 -18.41 13.94
N SER A 405 16.91 -19.15 14.22
CA SER A 405 18.27 -18.61 14.31
C SER A 405 18.98 -18.69 12.94
N GLU A 406 19.58 -17.58 12.50
CA GLU A 406 20.27 -17.45 11.21
C GLU A 406 21.37 -18.48 11.05
N GLN A 407 21.40 -19.13 9.90
CA GLN A 407 22.42 -20.08 9.51
C GLN A 407 23.19 -19.62 8.27
N ALA A 408 22.48 -19.08 7.28
CA ALA A 408 23.08 -18.62 6.03
C ALA A 408 22.15 -17.63 5.31
N LYS A 409 22.74 -16.86 4.39
CA LYS A 409 22.03 -15.93 3.53
C LYS A 409 22.30 -16.26 2.07
N LEU A 410 21.24 -16.41 1.27
CA LEU A 410 21.28 -16.73 -0.16
C LEU A 410 20.48 -15.70 -0.96
N GLY A 411 20.71 -15.59 -2.26
CA GLY A 411 19.84 -14.83 -3.14
C GLY A 411 18.46 -15.48 -3.24
N ARG A 412 17.38 -14.67 -3.19
CA ARG A 412 16.00 -15.15 -3.38
C ARG A 412 15.55 -15.04 -4.82
N TYR A 413 15.85 -13.91 -5.46
CA TYR A 413 15.60 -13.58 -6.85
C TYR A 413 16.88 -12.94 -7.42
N PRO A 414 17.03 -12.88 -8.75
CA PRO A 414 18.12 -12.10 -9.35
C PRO A 414 18.00 -10.61 -8.97
N ASP A 415 19.14 -9.94 -8.91
CA ASP A 415 19.13 -8.48 -8.84
C ASP A 415 18.64 -7.95 -10.18
N ILE A 416 17.75 -6.95 -10.14
CA ILE A 416 17.10 -6.36 -11.30
C ILE A 416 17.32 -4.85 -11.27
N ASP A 417 18.00 -4.33 -12.30
CA ASP A 417 18.12 -2.90 -12.56
C ASP A 417 17.27 -2.54 -13.78
N THR A 418 16.31 -1.64 -13.62
CA THR A 418 15.44 -1.19 -14.70
C THR A 418 15.57 0.31 -14.90
N ASP A 419 15.97 0.75 -16.08
CA ASP A 419 15.93 2.13 -16.54
C ASP A 419 14.73 2.32 -17.48
N SER A 420 13.89 3.31 -17.21
CA SER A 420 12.72 3.64 -18.00
C SER A 420 12.78 5.10 -18.45
N ARG A 421 12.52 5.34 -19.74
CA ARG A 421 12.40 6.66 -20.33
C ARG A 421 11.12 6.72 -21.15
N ALA A 422 10.32 7.75 -20.92
CA ALA A 422 9.09 7.91 -21.66
C ALA A 422 8.88 9.34 -22.10
N PHE A 423 8.24 9.48 -23.27
CA PHE A 423 7.64 10.71 -23.74
C PHE A 423 6.14 10.48 -23.87
N PHE A 424 5.34 11.46 -23.48
CA PHE A 424 3.90 11.42 -23.63
C PHE A 424 3.34 12.74 -24.17
N LEU A 425 2.18 12.64 -24.84
CA LEU A 425 1.40 13.74 -25.33
C LEU A 425 -0.08 13.39 -25.14
N GLN A 426 -0.85 14.29 -24.57
CA GLN A 426 -2.30 14.17 -24.41
C GLN A 426 -2.94 15.51 -24.75
N GLY A 427 -3.98 15.48 -25.55
CA GLY A 427 -4.76 16.67 -25.90
C GLY A 427 -6.24 16.44 -25.63
N SER A 428 -6.95 17.52 -25.31
CA SER A 428 -8.41 17.58 -25.26
C SER A 428 -8.90 18.80 -26.02
N TRP A 429 -10.07 18.65 -26.68
CA TRP A 429 -10.70 19.71 -27.44
C TRP A 429 -12.22 19.67 -27.25
N LYS A 430 -12.77 20.78 -26.74
CA LYS A 430 -14.23 21.00 -26.65
C LYS A 430 -14.76 21.34 -28.04
N ALA A 431 -15.16 20.33 -28.79
CA ALA A 431 -15.69 20.47 -30.14
C ALA A 431 -17.04 21.22 -30.13
N THR A 432 -17.87 20.97 -29.13
CA THR A 432 -19.10 21.72 -28.79
C THR A 432 -19.15 21.90 -27.28
N ASP A 433 -20.15 22.57 -26.75
CA ASP A 433 -20.32 22.73 -25.30
C ASP A 433 -20.63 21.41 -24.60
N ASP A 434 -21.19 20.42 -25.33
CA ASP A 434 -21.53 19.10 -24.81
C ASP A 434 -20.58 17.98 -25.29
N LEU A 435 -19.63 18.26 -26.19
CA LEU A 435 -18.74 17.24 -26.75
C LEU A 435 -17.28 17.63 -26.60
N THR A 436 -16.55 16.86 -25.80
CA THR A 436 -15.10 16.94 -25.65
C THR A 436 -14.44 15.71 -26.29
N LEU A 437 -13.49 15.93 -27.18
CA LEU A 437 -12.66 14.90 -27.78
C LEU A 437 -11.29 14.91 -27.14
N SER A 438 -10.82 13.74 -26.69
CA SER A 438 -9.50 13.60 -26.07
C SER A 438 -8.73 12.46 -26.71
N ALA A 439 -7.44 12.66 -26.90
CA ALA A 439 -6.52 11.64 -27.40
C ALA A 439 -5.16 11.78 -26.73
N GLY A 440 -4.47 10.65 -26.57
CA GLY A 440 -3.14 10.65 -25.99
C GLY A 440 -2.27 9.54 -26.58
N VAL A 441 -0.97 9.81 -26.63
CA VAL A 441 0.06 8.86 -27.04
C VAL A 441 1.22 8.87 -26.06
N ARG A 442 1.77 7.70 -25.80
CA ARG A 442 2.99 7.51 -24.98
C ARG A 442 3.93 6.57 -25.71
N ARG A 443 5.20 6.95 -25.76
CA ARG A 443 6.29 6.07 -26.14
C ARG A 443 7.18 5.86 -24.93
N GLN A 444 7.33 4.63 -24.50
CA GLN A 444 8.18 4.26 -23.39
C GLN A 444 9.24 3.27 -23.86
N SER A 445 10.47 3.49 -23.45
CA SER A 445 11.59 2.57 -23.62
C SER A 445 12.04 2.12 -22.24
N MET A 446 12.17 0.81 -22.06
CA MET A 446 12.67 0.21 -20.82
C MET A 446 13.88 -0.66 -21.15
N SER A 447 14.92 -0.54 -20.34
CA SER A 447 16.06 -1.46 -20.34
C SER A 447 16.14 -2.12 -18.98
N THR A 448 16.19 -3.44 -18.98
CA THR A 448 16.28 -4.22 -17.73
C THR A 448 17.53 -5.08 -17.80
N ASP A 449 18.42 -4.87 -16.84
CA ASP A 449 19.58 -5.71 -16.58
C ASP A 449 19.25 -6.65 -15.43
N VAL A 450 19.46 -7.96 -15.66
CA VAL A 450 19.18 -9.01 -14.67
C VAL A 450 20.49 -9.75 -14.40
N SER A 451 20.86 -9.87 -13.12
CA SER A 451 22.06 -10.62 -12.73
C SER A 451 21.88 -12.11 -12.96
N ASP A 452 22.99 -12.81 -13.21
CA ASP A 452 23.00 -14.29 -13.18
C ASP A 452 22.56 -14.77 -11.80
N PHE A 453 21.68 -15.75 -11.77
CA PHE A 453 21.05 -16.20 -10.54
C PHE A 453 20.86 -17.71 -10.48
N VAL A 454 21.09 -18.25 -9.30
CA VAL A 454 20.71 -19.64 -8.97
C VAL A 454 19.78 -19.60 -7.77
N ALA A 455 18.59 -20.15 -7.94
CA ALA A 455 17.57 -20.12 -6.89
C ALA A 455 18.07 -20.81 -5.60
N ALA A 456 17.67 -20.26 -4.44
CA ALA A 456 18.12 -20.76 -3.14
C ALA A 456 17.88 -22.26 -2.94
N ASN A 457 16.74 -22.80 -3.40
CA ASN A 457 16.44 -24.21 -3.36
C ASN A 457 17.43 -25.06 -4.19
N GLN A 458 17.89 -24.56 -5.33
CA GLN A 458 18.91 -25.22 -6.14
C GLN A 458 20.28 -25.18 -5.46
N GLN A 459 20.66 -24.04 -4.89
CA GLN A 459 21.90 -23.91 -4.12
C GLN A 459 21.95 -24.86 -2.93
N ILE A 460 20.84 -25.05 -2.23
CA ILE A 460 20.72 -25.99 -1.10
C ILE A 460 20.84 -27.45 -1.57
N LEU A 461 20.15 -27.80 -2.67
CA LEU A 461 20.07 -29.18 -3.17
C LEU A 461 21.35 -29.64 -3.88
N TRP A 462 22.06 -28.72 -4.55
CA TRP A 462 23.12 -29.09 -5.50
C TRP A 462 24.54 -28.86 -4.97
N ARG A 463 24.71 -28.10 -3.88
CA ARG A 463 26.01 -27.78 -3.23
C ARG A 463 27.11 -27.31 -4.20
N PHE A 464 26.76 -26.74 -5.37
CA PHE A 464 27.72 -26.33 -6.39
C PHE A 464 27.78 -24.80 -6.52
N PRO A 465 29.01 -24.23 -6.59
CA PRO A 465 29.17 -22.83 -6.98
C PRO A 465 28.89 -22.69 -8.49
N VAL A 466 27.97 -21.85 -8.89
CA VAL A 466 27.68 -21.56 -10.30
C VAL A 466 28.40 -20.28 -10.73
N PRO A 467 29.06 -20.25 -11.90
CA PRO A 467 29.77 -19.06 -12.39
C PRO A 467 28.79 -17.93 -12.74
N ARG A 468 29.15 -16.70 -12.40
CA ARG A 468 28.37 -15.47 -12.70
C ARG A 468 28.53 -15.10 -14.18
N ARG A 469 27.48 -15.16 -14.99
CA ARG A 469 27.37 -14.53 -16.31
C ARG A 469 26.29 -13.46 -16.30
N ARG A 470 26.56 -12.30 -16.87
CA ARG A 470 25.55 -11.24 -17.11
C ARG A 470 24.89 -11.49 -18.48
N VAL A 471 23.58 -11.52 -18.53
CA VAL A 471 22.79 -11.53 -19.77
C VAL A 471 22.15 -10.16 -19.94
N ARG A 472 22.46 -9.46 -21.02
CA ARG A 472 21.74 -8.25 -21.44
C ARG A 472 20.63 -8.65 -22.39
N SER A 473 19.38 -8.41 -22.02
CA SER A 473 18.26 -8.46 -22.94
C SER A 473 17.92 -7.02 -23.37
N GLY A 474 18.29 -6.66 -24.59
CA GLY A 474 17.80 -5.45 -25.25
C GLY A 474 16.55 -5.80 -26.06
N ALA A 475 15.46 -5.08 -25.86
CA ALA A 475 14.30 -5.01 -26.75
C ALA A 475 13.95 -3.54 -27.04
#